data_f53c9a59849da80347276738aa04e4f0
#
_entry.id   f53c9a59849da80347276738aa04e4f0
#
_cell.length_a   1.000
_cell.length_b   1.000
_cell.length_c   1.000
_cell.angle_alpha   90.00
_cell.angle_beta   90.00
_cell.angle_gamma   90.00
#
_symmetry.space_group_name_H-M   'P 1'
#
loop_
_entity.id
_entity.type
_entity.pdbx_description
1 polymer ?
#
loop_
_entity_poly.entity_id
_entity_poly.type
_entity_poly.pdbx_seq_one_letter_code
_entity_poly.pdbx_strand_id
1 'polypeptide(L)'
;MIEQIRNLPHQAGIYQYLDEKGRILYIGKAKNLSKRVKSYFNLTPALSPKPTLSLRIQKMLSETVGLHYIIVENEHDALILENSLIKQLKPKYNILLRDDKTYPYLYIDMEEKYPRFELTRKIIKGKGILYFGPFSVGARDILDSVYELMNLVQDMICLI
;
A
#
# COMPACT_ATOMS: atom_id res chain seq x y z
N MET A 1 -0.62 1.62 -25.45
CA MET A 1 -1.45 1.81 -24.26
C MET A 1 -2.90 1.34 -24.40
N ILE A 2 -3.66 1.71 -25.44
CA ILE A 2 -5.08 1.29 -25.58
C ILE A 2 -5.26 -0.23 -25.58
N GLU A 3 -4.42 -0.98 -26.29
CA GLU A 3 -4.44 -2.46 -26.30
C GLU A 3 -4.11 -3.05 -24.96
N GLN A 4 -3.15 -2.48 -24.24
CA GLN A 4 -2.83 -2.89 -22.88
C GLN A 4 -4.02 -2.72 -21.94
N ILE A 5 -4.75 -1.60 -22.03
CA ILE A 5 -5.95 -1.36 -21.22
C ILE A 5 -7.09 -2.32 -21.58
N ARG A 6 -7.26 -2.65 -22.86
CA ARG A 6 -8.30 -3.60 -23.31
C ARG A 6 -8.07 -5.01 -22.78
N ASN A 7 -6.79 -5.43 -22.71
CA ASN A 7 -6.37 -6.79 -22.37
C ASN A 7 -6.00 -6.98 -20.87
N LEU A 8 -6.32 -5.99 -20.02
CA LEU A 8 -6.08 -6.10 -18.59
C LEU A 8 -6.86 -7.25 -17.95
N PRO A 9 -6.24 -8.00 -17.03
CA PRO A 9 -6.90 -9.12 -16.35
C PRO A 9 -8.00 -8.64 -15.38
N HIS A 10 -8.95 -9.52 -15.09
CA HIS A 10 -10.05 -9.29 -14.14
C HIS A 10 -9.69 -9.74 -12.72
N GLN A 11 -8.45 -9.57 -12.33
CA GLN A 11 -7.89 -10.02 -11.05
C GLN A 11 -7.50 -8.83 -10.17
N ALA A 12 -7.30 -9.12 -8.88
CA ALA A 12 -6.76 -8.16 -7.93
C ALA A 12 -5.28 -7.84 -8.25
N GLY A 13 -4.87 -6.61 -8.01
CA GLY A 13 -3.49 -6.22 -8.26
C GLY A 13 -3.24 -4.74 -8.11
N ILE A 14 -2.06 -4.33 -8.47
CA ILE A 14 -1.67 -2.94 -8.60
C ILE A 14 -1.44 -2.57 -10.06
N TYR A 15 -1.64 -1.31 -10.39
CA TYR A 15 -1.33 -0.73 -11.69
C TYR A 15 -0.44 0.50 -11.51
N GLN A 16 0.41 0.75 -12.49
CA GLN A 16 1.41 1.82 -12.50
C GLN A 16 1.32 2.58 -13.82
N TYR A 17 1.11 3.89 -13.75
CA TYR A 17 1.18 4.77 -14.91
C TYR A 17 2.59 5.30 -15.08
N LEU A 18 3.11 5.25 -16.31
CA LEU A 18 4.48 5.65 -16.65
C LEU A 18 4.49 6.80 -17.65
N ASP A 19 5.49 7.67 -17.52
CA ASP A 19 5.78 8.71 -18.50
C ASP A 19 6.66 8.21 -19.66
N GLU A 20 6.97 9.10 -20.60
CA GLU A 20 7.82 8.81 -21.78
C GLU A 20 9.23 8.34 -21.41
N LYS A 21 9.71 8.67 -20.21
CA LYS A 21 11.04 8.27 -19.71
C LYS A 21 10.98 6.98 -18.88
N GLY A 22 9.83 6.31 -18.82
CA GLY A 22 9.62 5.11 -18.02
C GLY A 22 9.53 5.37 -16.51
N ARG A 23 9.39 6.62 -16.06
CA ARG A 23 9.24 6.94 -14.64
C ARG A 23 7.80 6.73 -14.21
N ILE A 24 7.62 6.15 -13.03
CA ILE A 24 6.29 5.90 -12.48
C ILE A 24 5.69 7.22 -11.99
N LEU A 25 4.57 7.60 -12.60
CA LEU A 25 3.79 8.77 -12.26
C LEU A 25 2.81 8.52 -11.12
N TYR A 26 2.21 7.33 -11.10
CA TYR A 26 1.17 6.95 -10.15
C TYR A 26 1.12 5.43 -9.97
N ILE A 27 0.84 5.00 -8.76
CA ILE A 27 0.56 3.60 -8.39
C ILE A 27 -0.81 3.55 -7.77
N GLY A 28 -1.62 2.57 -8.15
CA GLY A 28 -2.93 2.36 -7.55
C GLY A 28 -3.28 0.88 -7.43
N LYS A 29 -4.03 0.53 -6.38
CA LYS A 29 -4.57 -0.81 -6.20
C LYS A 29 -5.91 -1.00 -6.90
N ALA A 30 -6.24 -2.24 -7.21
CA ALA A 30 -7.52 -2.63 -7.77
C ALA A 30 -7.93 -4.01 -7.28
N LYS A 31 -9.21 -4.18 -6.93
CA LYS A 31 -9.83 -5.48 -6.76
C LYS A 31 -10.04 -6.18 -8.12
N ASN A 32 -10.15 -5.38 -9.18
CA ASN A 32 -10.25 -5.82 -10.56
C ASN A 32 -9.52 -4.80 -11.44
N LEU A 33 -8.35 -5.16 -11.92
CA LEU A 33 -7.47 -4.29 -12.71
C LEU A 33 -8.18 -3.74 -13.96
N SER A 34 -8.84 -4.61 -14.73
CA SER A 34 -9.56 -4.22 -15.95
C SER A 34 -10.64 -3.17 -15.67
N LYS A 35 -11.52 -3.42 -14.68
CA LYS A 35 -12.59 -2.48 -14.33
C LYS A 35 -12.02 -1.16 -13.81
N ARG A 36 -11.01 -1.21 -12.95
CA ARG A 36 -10.43 -0.02 -12.32
C ARG A 36 -9.72 0.87 -13.33
N VAL A 37 -8.83 0.32 -14.14
CA VAL A 37 -8.08 1.12 -15.13
C VAL A 37 -9.01 1.67 -16.21
N LYS A 38 -9.94 0.87 -16.73
CA LYS A 38 -10.94 1.34 -17.72
C LYS A 38 -11.84 2.46 -17.17
N SER A 39 -12.05 2.53 -15.85
CA SER A 39 -12.86 3.60 -15.25
C SER A 39 -12.27 5.01 -15.43
N TYR A 40 -11.00 5.15 -15.71
CA TYR A 40 -10.34 6.43 -15.93
C TYR A 40 -10.49 6.97 -17.36
N PHE A 41 -10.85 6.10 -18.32
CA PHE A 41 -10.79 6.44 -19.75
C PHE A 41 -12.14 6.29 -20.45
N ASN A 42 -12.34 7.14 -21.47
CA ASN A 42 -13.24 6.84 -22.58
C ASN A 42 -12.43 6.06 -23.61
N LEU A 43 -12.95 4.92 -24.05
CA LEU A 43 -12.25 4.02 -24.96
C LEU A 43 -12.65 4.23 -26.44
N THR A 44 -13.66 5.05 -26.68
CA THR A 44 -14.22 5.33 -28.01
C THR A 44 -14.57 6.81 -28.14
N PRO A 45 -14.38 7.44 -29.31
CA PRO A 45 -13.71 6.94 -30.53
C PRO A 45 -12.19 6.80 -30.38
N ALA A 46 -11.59 7.53 -29.41
CA ALA A 46 -10.18 7.48 -29.07
C ALA A 46 -9.99 7.38 -27.56
N LEU A 47 -8.84 6.87 -27.14
CA LEU A 47 -8.47 6.82 -25.72
C LEU A 47 -8.31 8.23 -25.16
N SER A 48 -9.17 8.62 -24.26
CA SER A 48 -9.11 9.93 -23.58
C SER A 48 -9.48 9.80 -22.11
N PRO A 49 -8.91 10.64 -21.22
CA PRO A 49 -9.35 10.71 -19.84
C PRO A 49 -10.83 11.11 -19.74
N LYS A 50 -11.56 10.53 -18.79
CA LYS A 50 -12.95 10.97 -18.55
C LYS A 50 -12.97 12.39 -18.01
N PRO A 51 -13.84 13.27 -18.51
CA PRO A 51 -13.94 14.67 -18.06
C PRO A 51 -14.46 14.81 -16.63
N THR A 52 -15.09 13.77 -16.07
CA THR A 52 -15.57 13.74 -14.68
C THR A 52 -14.46 13.57 -13.64
N LEU A 53 -13.23 13.28 -14.06
CA LEU A 53 -12.09 13.14 -13.18
C LEU A 53 -11.57 14.52 -12.74
N SER A 54 -10.95 14.59 -11.56
CA SER A 54 -10.30 15.81 -11.11
C SER A 54 -9.21 16.27 -12.08
N LEU A 55 -8.99 17.58 -12.20
CA LEU A 55 -7.97 18.17 -13.08
C LEU A 55 -6.58 17.55 -12.87
N ARG A 56 -6.26 17.19 -11.63
CA ARG A 56 -5.01 16.54 -11.29
C ARG A 56 -4.89 15.14 -11.91
N ILE A 57 -5.94 14.34 -11.84
CA ILE A 57 -5.97 13.00 -12.47
C ILE A 57 -5.94 13.13 -13.98
N GLN A 58 -6.68 14.07 -14.55
CA GLN A 58 -6.64 14.32 -16.00
C GLN A 58 -5.21 14.69 -16.45
N LYS A 59 -4.52 15.58 -15.70
CA LYS A 59 -3.12 15.93 -15.96
C LYS A 59 -2.18 14.73 -15.86
N MET A 60 -2.34 13.90 -14.82
CA MET A 60 -1.57 12.65 -14.68
C MET A 60 -1.74 11.76 -15.91
N LEU A 61 -2.98 11.55 -16.34
CA LEU A 61 -3.30 10.71 -17.49
C LEU A 61 -2.79 11.29 -18.81
N SER A 62 -2.74 12.62 -18.98
CA SER A 62 -2.15 13.27 -20.16
C SER A 62 -0.64 13.11 -20.25
N GLU A 63 0.05 12.94 -19.12
CA GLU A 63 1.49 12.65 -19.06
C GLU A 63 1.78 11.13 -19.19
N THR A 64 0.75 10.28 -19.14
CA THR A 64 0.90 8.82 -19.15
C THR A 64 1.01 8.28 -20.58
N VAL A 65 2.07 7.55 -20.86
CA VAL A 65 2.27 6.86 -22.15
C VAL A 65 2.33 5.33 -21.98
N GLY A 66 2.57 4.83 -20.78
CA GLY A 66 2.70 3.41 -20.47
C GLY A 66 1.90 2.98 -19.25
N LEU A 67 1.60 1.69 -19.21
CA LEU A 67 0.88 1.03 -18.12
C LEU A 67 1.58 -0.28 -17.77
N HIS A 68 1.98 -0.43 -16.51
CA HIS A 68 2.39 -1.72 -15.95
C HIS A 68 1.38 -2.18 -14.91
N TYR A 69 1.31 -3.48 -14.65
CA TYR A 69 0.48 -4.04 -13.58
C TYR A 69 1.14 -5.27 -12.98
N ILE A 70 0.80 -5.56 -11.73
CA ILE A 70 1.20 -6.76 -11.00
C ILE A 70 -0.07 -7.37 -10.44
N ILE A 71 -0.30 -8.66 -10.71
CA ILE A 71 -1.41 -9.44 -10.17
C ILE A 71 -1.00 -9.93 -8.78
N VAL A 72 -1.93 -9.93 -7.86
CA VAL A 72 -1.79 -10.50 -6.53
C VAL A 72 -3.00 -11.40 -6.22
N GLU A 73 -2.92 -12.19 -5.17
CA GLU A 73 -3.97 -13.15 -4.84
C GLU A 73 -5.28 -12.49 -4.39
N ASN A 74 -5.18 -11.38 -3.65
CA ASN A 74 -6.35 -10.72 -3.06
C ASN A 74 -6.15 -9.20 -2.93
N GLU A 75 -7.20 -8.49 -2.52
CA GLU A 75 -7.17 -7.03 -2.34
C GLU A 75 -6.26 -6.57 -1.20
N HIS A 76 -6.07 -7.40 -0.18
CA HIS A 76 -5.20 -7.10 0.95
C HIS A 76 -3.73 -7.05 0.52
N ASP A 77 -3.31 -8.03 -0.26
CA ASP A 77 -1.95 -8.06 -0.83
C ASP A 77 -1.71 -6.88 -1.78
N ALA A 78 -2.74 -6.53 -2.60
CA ALA A 78 -2.68 -5.34 -3.44
C ALA A 78 -2.45 -4.07 -2.62
N LEU A 79 -3.08 -3.96 -1.46
CA LEU A 79 -2.97 -2.82 -0.57
C LEU A 79 -1.56 -2.71 0.05
N ILE A 80 -1.02 -3.82 0.54
CA ILE A 80 0.34 -3.87 1.11
C ILE A 80 1.37 -3.50 0.05
N LEU A 81 1.24 -4.10 -1.14
CA LEU A 81 2.15 -3.87 -2.25
C LEU A 81 2.10 -2.41 -2.75
N GLU A 82 0.89 -1.84 -2.92
CA GLU A 82 0.69 -0.43 -3.27
C GLU A 82 1.43 0.50 -2.30
N ASN A 83 1.19 0.33 -0.99
CA ASN A 83 1.81 1.16 0.05
C ASN A 83 3.33 1.03 0.05
N SER A 84 3.85 -0.19 -0.05
CA SER A 84 5.29 -0.45 -0.10
C SER A 84 5.94 0.27 -1.28
N LEU A 85 5.38 0.11 -2.47
CA LEU A 85 5.90 0.72 -3.69
C LEU A 85 5.78 2.25 -3.70
N ILE A 86 4.68 2.81 -3.16
CA ILE A 86 4.54 4.27 -3.05
C ILE A 86 5.59 4.86 -2.09
N LYS A 87 5.86 4.21 -0.97
CA LYS A 87 6.90 4.63 -0.03
C LYS A 87 8.29 4.58 -0.64
N GLN A 88 8.58 3.51 -1.39
CA GLN A 88 9.88 3.28 -2.01
C GLN A 88 10.12 4.23 -3.20
N LEU A 89 9.16 4.34 -4.10
CA LEU A 89 9.31 5.00 -5.40
C LEU A 89 8.84 6.46 -5.39
N LYS A 90 8.03 6.86 -4.41
CA LYS A 90 7.50 8.22 -4.21
C LYS A 90 6.94 8.85 -5.49
N PRO A 91 5.97 8.23 -6.19
CA PRO A 91 5.47 8.71 -7.46
C PRO A 91 4.90 10.12 -7.35
N LYS A 92 5.05 10.90 -8.43
CA LYS A 92 4.67 12.32 -8.49
C LYS A 92 3.21 12.58 -8.10
N TYR A 93 2.31 11.67 -8.46
CA TYR A 93 0.86 11.84 -8.29
C TYR A 93 0.25 11.09 -7.10
N ASN A 94 1.02 10.30 -6.33
CA ASN A 94 0.57 9.67 -5.07
C ASN A 94 0.75 10.60 -3.85
N ILE A 95 0.31 11.85 -3.92
CA ILE A 95 0.57 12.86 -2.87
C ILE A 95 -0.11 12.52 -1.54
N LEU A 96 -1.27 11.83 -1.57
CA LEU A 96 -2.06 11.53 -0.36
C LEU A 96 -1.42 10.51 0.59
N LEU A 97 -0.42 9.76 0.12
CA LEU A 97 0.34 8.84 0.98
C LEU A 97 1.66 9.45 1.48
N ARG A 98 1.93 10.72 1.17
CA ARG A 98 2.95 11.52 1.87
C ARG A 98 2.51 11.94 3.26
N ASP A 99 1.19 12.00 3.48
CA ASP A 99 0.59 12.28 4.77
C ASP A 99 0.34 10.95 5.50
N ASP A 100 1.02 10.74 6.53
CA ASP A 100 0.97 9.96 7.76
C ASP A 100 -0.11 8.86 8.00
N LYS A 101 -0.92 8.50 7.03
CA LYS A 101 -1.83 7.35 7.11
C LYS A 101 -1.12 6.05 6.73
N THR A 102 0.06 5.86 7.29
CA THR A 102 0.75 4.58 7.21
C THR A 102 0.03 3.59 8.12
N TYR A 103 -0.18 2.37 7.63
CA TYR A 103 -0.65 1.29 8.48
C TYR A 103 0.29 1.14 9.68
N PRO A 104 -0.24 0.92 10.87
CA PRO A 104 0.57 0.74 12.05
C PRO A 104 1.42 -0.53 11.96
N TYR A 105 2.59 -0.44 12.56
CA TYR A 105 3.48 -1.56 12.83
C TYR A 105 3.44 -1.81 14.34
N LEU A 106 3.53 -3.06 14.76
CA LEU A 106 4.07 -3.37 16.07
C LEU A 106 5.59 -3.23 15.99
N TYR A 107 6.19 -2.62 17.00
CA TYR A 107 7.65 -2.62 17.12
C TYR A 107 8.05 -2.92 18.55
N ILE A 108 9.26 -3.39 18.72
CA ILE A 108 9.93 -3.58 20.02
C ILE A 108 11.38 -3.10 19.86
N ASP A 109 11.83 -2.32 20.82
CA ASP A 109 13.22 -1.90 20.93
C ASP A 109 13.93 -2.81 21.95
N MET A 110 14.82 -3.67 21.46
CA MET A 110 15.56 -4.63 22.26
C MET A 110 16.72 -3.99 23.05
N GLU A 111 17.06 -2.72 22.76
CA GLU A 111 18.09 -1.97 23.51
C GLU A 111 17.50 -1.27 24.75
N GLU A 112 16.17 -1.21 24.89
CA GLU A 112 15.55 -0.68 26.09
C GLU A 112 15.74 -1.62 27.29
N LYS A 113 15.87 -1.02 28.47
CA LYS A 113 16.00 -1.79 29.73
C LYS A 113 14.80 -2.71 29.98
N TYR A 114 13.63 -2.31 29.54
CA TYR A 114 12.37 -3.07 29.63
C TYR A 114 11.67 -3.04 28.27
N PRO A 115 12.08 -3.90 27.31
CA PRO A 115 11.51 -3.92 25.98
C PRO A 115 9.99 -4.14 26.01
N ARG A 116 9.25 -3.32 25.28
CA ARG A 116 7.79 -3.41 25.18
C ARG A 116 7.35 -3.39 23.74
N PHE A 117 6.27 -4.10 23.45
CA PHE A 117 5.61 -3.98 22.16
C PHE A 117 4.78 -2.71 22.13
N GLU A 118 4.98 -1.89 21.10
CA GLU A 118 4.26 -0.65 20.90
C GLU A 118 3.79 -0.52 19.44
N LEU A 119 2.75 0.30 19.22
CA LEU A 119 2.28 0.63 17.90
C LEU A 119 2.95 1.91 17.41
N THR A 120 3.49 1.84 16.21
CA THR A 120 4.03 3.01 15.51
C THR A 120 3.55 3.08 14.07
N ARG A 121 3.40 4.29 13.55
CA ARG A 121 3.19 4.53 12.11
C ARG A 121 4.45 5.05 11.43
N LYS A 122 5.49 5.34 12.20
CA LYS A 122 6.77 5.84 11.71
C LYS A 122 7.84 4.77 11.91
N ILE A 123 8.67 4.57 10.91
CA ILE A 123 9.85 3.72 11.06
C ILE A 123 10.91 4.53 11.80
N ILE A 124 11.17 4.15 13.03
CA ILE A 124 12.24 4.68 13.87
C ILE A 124 13.50 3.95 13.45
N LYS A 125 14.56 4.68 13.12
CA LYS A 125 15.85 4.08 12.79
C LYS A 125 16.64 3.87 14.08
N GLY A 126 17.04 2.64 14.36
CA GLY A 126 17.85 2.26 15.51
C GLY A 126 18.39 0.84 15.34
N LYS A 127 19.48 0.52 16.05
CA LYS A 127 19.95 -0.86 16.19
C LYS A 127 19.02 -1.56 17.20
N GLY A 128 18.71 -2.83 16.98
CA GLY A 128 17.91 -3.60 17.94
C GLY A 128 16.39 -3.41 17.84
N ILE A 129 15.89 -2.57 16.91
CA ILE A 129 14.44 -2.38 16.72
C ILE A 129 13.90 -3.42 15.76
N LEU A 130 12.93 -4.21 16.22
CA LEU A 130 12.21 -5.18 15.39
C LEU A 130 10.83 -4.64 15.06
N TYR A 131 10.38 -4.86 13.83
CA TYR A 131 9.08 -4.44 13.31
C TYR A 131 8.27 -5.62 12.81
N PHE A 132 6.97 -5.62 13.13
CA PHE A 132 5.98 -6.59 12.67
C PHE A 132 4.85 -5.86 11.96
N GLY A 133 4.38 -6.38 10.85
CA GLY A 133 3.37 -5.74 10.01
C GLY A 133 3.94 -5.20 8.68
N PRO A 134 3.26 -4.27 7.99
CA PRO A 134 2.16 -3.40 8.47
C PRO A 134 0.81 -4.10 8.60
N PHE A 135 0.00 -3.65 9.56
CA PHE A 135 -1.36 -4.17 9.78
C PHE A 135 -2.39 -3.21 9.20
N SER A 136 -3.24 -3.69 8.32
CA SER A 136 -4.31 -2.88 7.72
C SER A 136 -5.51 -2.69 8.65
N VAL A 137 -5.77 -3.68 9.51
CA VAL A 137 -6.80 -3.71 10.56
C VAL A 137 -6.30 -4.51 11.76
N GLY A 138 -6.89 -4.29 12.93
CA GLY A 138 -6.67 -5.12 14.11
C GLY A 138 -5.30 -4.98 14.77
N ALA A 139 -4.47 -4.00 14.42
CA ALA A 139 -3.15 -3.82 15.03
C ALA A 139 -3.21 -3.65 16.56
N ARG A 140 -4.27 -3.02 17.07
CA ARG A 140 -4.51 -2.85 18.50
C ARG A 140 -4.89 -4.16 19.16
N ASP A 141 -5.80 -4.90 18.52
CA ASP A 141 -6.26 -6.19 19.03
C ASP A 141 -5.11 -7.20 19.09
N ILE A 142 -4.20 -7.18 18.10
CA ILE A 142 -2.98 -8.00 18.09
C ILE A 142 -2.07 -7.60 19.25
N LEU A 143 -1.84 -6.30 19.48
CA LEU A 143 -1.03 -5.82 20.59
C LEU A 143 -1.62 -6.28 21.94
N ASP A 144 -2.91 -6.10 22.12
CA ASP A 144 -3.63 -6.48 23.34
C ASP A 144 -3.54 -8.00 23.56
N SER A 145 -3.71 -8.81 22.53
CA SER A 145 -3.54 -10.28 22.58
C SER A 145 -2.11 -10.70 22.96
N VAL A 146 -1.09 -9.99 22.45
CA VAL A 146 0.31 -10.27 22.84
C VAL A 146 0.50 -10.03 24.34
N TYR A 147 -0.04 -8.94 24.87
CA TYR A 147 0.07 -8.66 26.31
C TYR A 147 -0.73 -9.63 27.17
N GLU A 148 -1.91 -10.05 26.74
CA GLU A 148 -2.68 -11.10 27.43
C GLU A 148 -1.90 -12.41 27.51
N LEU A 149 -1.28 -12.84 26.41
CA LEU A 149 -0.45 -14.04 26.39
C LEU A 149 0.78 -13.91 27.29
N MET A 150 1.43 -12.75 27.31
CA MET A 150 2.59 -12.50 28.18
C MET A 150 2.20 -12.58 29.65
N ASN A 151 1.04 -12.03 30.04
CA ASN A 151 0.53 -12.10 31.41
C ASN A 151 0.24 -13.55 31.82
N LEU A 152 -0.43 -14.33 30.95
CA LEU A 152 -0.70 -15.74 31.21
C LEU A 152 0.59 -16.55 31.41
N VAL A 153 1.63 -16.31 30.63
CA VAL A 153 2.93 -16.98 30.77
C VAL A 153 3.60 -16.58 32.07
N GLN A 154 3.53 -15.31 32.47
CA GLN A 154 4.10 -14.83 33.74
C GLN A 154 3.38 -15.46 34.94
N ASP A 155 2.06 -15.58 34.91
CA ASP A 155 1.27 -16.24 35.97
C ASP A 155 1.61 -17.72 36.07
N MET A 156 1.83 -18.41 34.92
CA MET A 156 2.28 -19.82 34.95
C MET A 156 3.66 -20.02 35.55
N ILE A 157 4.59 -19.09 35.28
CA ILE A 157 5.96 -19.17 35.86
C ILE A 157 5.96 -18.89 37.36
N CYS A 158 5.06 -18.06 37.88
CA CYS A 158 4.91 -17.79 39.30
C CYS A 158 4.26 -18.97 40.06
N LEU A 159 3.69 -19.96 39.40
CA LEU A 159 3.08 -21.15 40.01
C LEU A 159 4.02 -22.36 40.09
N ILE A 160 5.25 -22.25 39.61
CA ILE A 160 6.33 -23.24 39.68
C ILE A 160 7.38 -22.78 40.72
#